data_6dfdc681edd58f4299a278fd57258552
#
_entry.id   6dfdc681edd58f4299a278fd57258552
#
_cell.length_a   1.000
_cell.length_b   1.000
_cell.length_c   1.000
_cell.angle_alpha   90.00
_cell.angle_beta   90.00
_cell.angle_gamma   90.00
#
_symmetry.space_group_name_H-M   'P 1'
#
loop_
_entity.id
_entity.type
_entity.pdbx_description
1 polymer ?
#
loop_
_entity_poly.entity_id
_entity_poly.type
_entity_poly.pdbx_seq_one_letter_code
_entity_poly.pdbx_strand_id
1 'polypeptide(L)'
;MDRASALALLKDVLAETVRADGPDLNVRQSAILLRVSLEPGPHTVRGLAEALQLGKPAVSRALDALEGLGFATRVPDESDRRSVLVQSTARGLAALAVLGDRVISCERALASGKAPAQLQLSPQSRPSLQANESTSNSHAA
;
A
#
# COMPACT_ATOMS: atom_id res chain seq x y z
N MET A 1 11.20 11.64 13.71
CA MET A 1 11.79 10.47 13.02
C MET A 1 12.45 10.93 11.74
N ASP A 2 13.70 10.60 11.55
CA ASP A 2 14.40 10.90 10.30
C ASP A 2 14.09 9.85 9.21
N ARG A 3 14.53 10.13 7.98
CA ARG A 3 14.26 9.28 6.82
C ARG A 3 14.84 7.87 6.97
N ALA A 4 16.04 7.75 7.52
CA ALA A 4 16.71 6.47 7.70
C ALA A 4 15.97 5.61 8.72
N SER A 5 15.55 6.18 9.84
CA SER A 5 14.75 5.51 10.86
C SER A 5 13.38 5.08 10.33
N ALA A 6 12.73 5.93 9.53
CA ALA A 6 11.45 5.59 8.91
C ALA A 6 11.57 4.39 7.95
N LEU A 7 12.62 4.37 7.14
CA LEU A 7 12.88 3.24 6.23
C LEU A 7 13.30 1.97 6.96
N ALA A 8 14.06 2.10 8.05
CA ALA A 8 14.42 0.96 8.90
C ALA A 8 13.17 0.35 9.54
N LEU A 9 12.27 1.18 10.08
CA LEU A 9 11.00 0.72 10.61
C LEU A 9 10.17 -0.02 9.56
N LEU A 10 10.00 0.57 8.40
CA LEU A 10 9.26 -0.05 7.31
C LEU A 10 9.88 -1.39 6.89
N LYS A 11 11.21 -1.44 6.76
CA LYS A 11 11.95 -2.68 6.45
C LYS A 11 11.66 -3.77 7.47
N ASP A 12 11.73 -3.45 8.76
CA ASP A 12 11.52 -4.45 9.82
C ASP A 12 10.07 -4.93 9.86
N VAL A 13 9.10 -4.02 9.71
CA VAL A 13 7.67 -4.37 9.63
C VAL A 13 7.39 -5.29 8.45
N LEU A 14 7.93 -4.98 7.28
CA LEU A 14 7.75 -5.81 6.09
C LEU A 14 8.42 -7.18 6.25
N ALA A 15 9.63 -7.23 6.81
CA ALA A 15 10.34 -8.48 7.06
C ALA A 15 9.57 -9.39 8.03
N GLU A 16 9.06 -8.85 9.12
CA GLU A 16 8.23 -9.59 10.07
C GLU A 16 6.91 -10.04 9.45
N THR A 17 6.34 -9.24 8.54
CA THR A 17 5.12 -9.61 7.82
C THR A 17 5.37 -10.78 6.87
N VAL A 18 6.49 -10.79 6.17
CA VAL A 18 6.87 -11.91 5.28
C VAL A 18 7.15 -13.20 6.06
N ARG A 19 7.76 -13.10 7.23
CA ARG A 19 8.05 -14.27 8.08
C ARG A 19 6.82 -14.85 8.77
N ALA A 20 5.80 -14.05 8.97
CA ALA A 20 4.58 -14.50 9.64
C ALA A 20 3.76 -15.42 8.73
N ASP A 21 3.16 -16.44 9.32
CA ASP A 21 2.16 -17.27 8.63
C ASP A 21 0.87 -16.47 8.47
N GLY A 22 0.63 -15.98 7.28
CA GLY A 22 -0.57 -15.20 6.99
C GLY A 22 -0.59 -14.75 5.54
N PRO A 23 -1.73 -14.25 5.08
CA PRO A 23 -1.84 -13.78 3.71
C PRO A 23 -1.03 -12.49 3.52
N ASP A 24 -0.29 -12.44 2.42
CA ASP A 24 0.42 -11.24 1.99
C ASP A 24 -0.55 -10.32 1.25
N LEU A 25 -0.84 -9.19 1.84
CA LEU A 25 -1.58 -8.15 1.15
C LEU A 25 -0.63 -7.28 0.33
N ASN A 26 -1.00 -7.02 -0.91
CA ASN A 26 -0.28 -6.02 -1.70
C ASN A 26 -0.60 -4.59 -1.22
N VAL A 27 0.11 -3.61 -1.72
CA VAL A 27 -0.03 -2.21 -1.28
C VAL A 27 -1.45 -1.69 -1.48
N ARG A 28 -2.12 -2.02 -2.59
CA ARG A 28 -3.49 -1.58 -2.85
C ARG A 28 -4.50 -2.20 -1.90
N GLN A 29 -4.39 -3.49 -1.66
CA GLN A 29 -5.21 -4.21 -0.69
C GLN A 29 -5.02 -3.66 0.72
N SER A 30 -3.77 -3.44 1.13
CA SER A 30 -3.44 -2.86 2.43
C SER A 30 -3.99 -1.45 2.59
N ALA A 31 -3.84 -0.60 1.57
CA ALA A 31 -4.35 0.76 1.60
C ALA A 31 -5.88 0.81 1.71
N ILE A 32 -6.58 -0.05 0.98
CA ILE A 32 -8.04 -0.13 1.04
C ILE A 32 -8.49 -0.61 2.43
N LEU A 33 -7.91 -1.70 2.93
CA LEU A 33 -8.31 -2.25 4.22
C LEU A 33 -8.04 -1.26 5.37
N LEU A 34 -6.88 -0.62 5.38
CA LEU A 34 -6.53 0.39 6.37
C LEU A 34 -7.49 1.58 6.31
N ARG A 35 -7.78 2.09 5.11
CA ARG A 35 -8.68 3.22 4.94
C ARG A 35 -10.09 2.92 5.42
N VAL A 36 -10.65 1.78 5.02
CA VAL A 36 -12.00 1.36 5.41
C VAL A 36 -12.11 1.13 6.92
N SER A 37 -11.02 0.68 7.56
CA SER A 37 -11.01 0.35 8.97
C SER A 37 -10.69 1.54 9.88
N LEU A 38 -9.88 2.49 9.43
CA LEU A 38 -9.37 3.58 10.26
C LEU A 38 -10.08 4.91 10.02
N GLU A 39 -10.63 5.13 8.83
CA GLU A 39 -11.32 6.37 8.53
C GLU A 39 -12.84 6.20 8.72
N PRO A 40 -13.55 7.26 9.13
CA PRO A 40 -15.01 7.18 9.27
C PRO A 40 -15.66 6.97 7.91
N GLY A 41 -16.63 6.06 7.89
CA GLY A 41 -17.46 5.77 6.72
C GLY A 41 -18.64 6.73 6.54
N PRO A 42 -19.53 6.41 5.57
CA PRO A 42 -19.52 5.20 4.75
C PRO A 42 -18.41 5.20 3.67
N HIS A 43 -17.93 4.01 3.34
CA HIS A 43 -16.97 3.80 2.24
C HIS A 43 -17.67 3.13 1.07
N THR A 44 -17.45 3.62 -0.13
CA THR A 44 -17.98 3.05 -1.36
C THR A 44 -16.85 2.65 -2.31
N VAL A 45 -17.11 1.72 -3.22
CA VAL A 45 -16.15 1.38 -4.28
C VAL A 45 -15.72 2.62 -5.06
N ARG A 46 -16.68 3.48 -5.41
CA ARG A 46 -16.41 4.74 -6.11
C ARG A 46 -15.57 5.70 -5.27
N GLY A 47 -15.90 5.87 -4.00
CA GLY A 47 -15.15 6.75 -3.09
C GLY A 47 -13.71 6.27 -2.87
N LEU A 48 -13.49 4.96 -2.78
CA LEU A 48 -12.14 4.38 -2.68
C LEU A 48 -11.35 4.60 -3.98
N ALA A 49 -11.98 4.43 -5.13
CA ALA A 49 -11.33 4.69 -6.43
C ALA A 49 -10.89 6.15 -6.55
N GLU A 50 -11.74 7.09 -6.17
CA GLU A 50 -11.42 8.52 -6.19
C GLU A 50 -10.31 8.86 -5.19
N ALA A 51 -10.41 8.39 -3.95
CA ALA A 51 -9.46 8.69 -2.89
C ALA A 51 -8.05 8.13 -3.17
N LEU A 52 -7.96 6.95 -3.76
CA LEU A 52 -6.70 6.30 -4.09
C LEU A 52 -6.23 6.56 -5.53
N GLN A 53 -6.98 7.32 -6.30
CA GLN A 53 -6.72 7.60 -7.72
C GLN A 53 -6.52 6.30 -8.53
N LEU A 54 -7.38 5.34 -8.27
CA LEU A 54 -7.43 4.05 -8.95
C LEU A 54 -8.67 3.96 -9.85
N GLY A 55 -8.58 3.17 -10.90
CA GLY A 55 -9.76 2.78 -11.65
C GLY A 55 -10.64 1.83 -10.82
N LYS A 56 -11.96 1.87 -11.04
CA LYS A 56 -12.90 0.94 -10.38
C LYS A 56 -12.53 -0.54 -10.55
N PRO A 57 -12.04 -1.00 -11.71
CA PRO A 57 -11.60 -2.40 -11.86
C PRO A 57 -10.46 -2.79 -10.92
N ALA A 58 -9.51 -1.88 -10.66
CA ALA A 58 -8.41 -2.14 -9.73
C ALA A 58 -8.90 -2.23 -8.28
N VAL A 59 -9.83 -1.36 -7.88
CA VAL A 59 -10.47 -1.43 -6.56
C VAL A 59 -11.27 -2.72 -6.41
N SER A 60 -12.06 -3.09 -7.42
CA SER A 60 -12.85 -4.31 -7.41
C SER A 60 -12.00 -5.57 -7.26
N ARG A 61 -10.87 -5.64 -7.99
CA ARG A 61 -9.94 -6.78 -7.85
C ARG A 61 -9.30 -6.86 -6.46
N ALA A 62 -8.94 -5.72 -5.88
CA ALA A 62 -8.41 -5.69 -4.52
C ALA A 62 -9.47 -6.12 -3.49
N LEU A 63 -10.72 -5.69 -3.67
CA LEU A 63 -11.84 -6.11 -2.83
C LEU A 63 -12.18 -7.58 -2.99
N ASP A 64 -12.11 -8.13 -4.20
CA ASP A 64 -12.29 -9.58 -4.43
C ASP A 64 -11.28 -10.38 -3.61
N ALA A 65 -10.03 -9.97 -3.59
CA ALA A 65 -9.00 -10.61 -2.78
C ALA A 65 -9.26 -10.46 -1.28
N LEU A 66 -9.63 -9.28 -0.81
CA LEU A 66 -9.94 -9.02 0.60
C LEU A 66 -11.18 -9.79 1.07
N GLU A 67 -12.21 -9.90 0.24
CA GLU A 67 -13.38 -10.74 0.52
C GLU A 67 -13.02 -12.23 0.56
N GLY A 68 -12.18 -12.68 -0.37
CA GLY A 68 -11.68 -14.05 -0.39
C GLY A 68 -10.94 -14.43 0.90
N LEU A 69 -10.27 -13.49 1.53
CA LEU A 69 -9.61 -13.66 2.83
C LEU A 69 -10.57 -13.47 4.02
N GLY A 70 -11.78 -13.01 3.78
CA GLY A 70 -12.75 -12.68 4.81
C GLY A 70 -12.44 -11.38 5.58
N PHE A 71 -11.68 -10.46 5.00
CA PHE A 71 -11.23 -9.22 5.65
C PHE A 71 -12.14 -8.04 5.40
N ALA A 72 -12.88 -8.06 4.32
CA ALA A 72 -13.83 -7.04 3.94
C ALA A 72 -15.06 -7.64 3.29
N THR A 73 -16.14 -6.87 3.26
CA THR A 73 -17.38 -7.23 2.56
C THR A 73 -17.85 -6.05 1.73
N ARG A 74 -18.52 -6.37 0.63
CA ARG A 74 -19.30 -5.40 -0.16
C ARG A 74 -20.78 -5.67 0.07
N VAL A 75 -21.50 -4.62 0.37
CA VAL A 75 -22.96 -4.70 0.53
C VAL A 75 -23.64 -3.63 -0.31
N PRO A 76 -24.82 -3.91 -0.89
CA PRO A 76 -25.58 -2.88 -1.58
C PRO A 76 -25.95 -1.76 -0.62
N ASP A 77 -25.90 -0.52 -1.09
CA ASP A 77 -26.43 0.61 -0.34
C ASP A 77 -27.95 0.68 -0.54
N GLU A 78 -28.70 0.47 0.52
CA GLU A 78 -30.17 0.50 0.47
C GLU A 78 -30.72 1.89 0.15
N SER A 79 -29.97 2.93 0.49
CA SER A 79 -30.35 4.33 0.22
C SER A 79 -29.97 4.81 -1.20
N ASP A 80 -29.02 4.16 -1.84
CA ASP A 80 -28.60 4.43 -3.23
C ASP A 80 -28.21 3.12 -3.94
N ARG A 81 -29.10 2.59 -4.75
CA ARG A 81 -28.92 1.34 -5.49
C ARG A 81 -27.75 1.33 -6.47
N ARG A 82 -27.17 2.50 -6.78
CA ARG A 82 -26.00 2.63 -7.65
C ARG A 82 -24.69 2.52 -6.89
N SER A 83 -24.76 2.51 -5.56
CA SER A 83 -23.61 2.51 -4.68
C SER A 83 -23.42 1.15 -4.04
N VAL A 84 -22.15 0.74 -3.89
CA VAL A 84 -21.74 -0.45 -3.16
C VAL A 84 -20.93 -0.01 -1.96
N LEU A 85 -21.42 -0.34 -0.77
CA LEU A 85 -20.71 -0.07 0.49
C LEU A 85 -19.63 -1.12 0.73
N VAL A 86 -18.51 -0.67 1.26
CA VAL A 86 -17.39 -1.50 1.66
C VAL A 86 -17.20 -1.40 3.17
N GLN A 87 -17.13 -2.54 3.82
CA GLN A 87 -16.97 -2.63 5.27
C GLN A 87 -15.86 -3.62 5.61
N SER A 88 -15.05 -3.30 6.62
CA SER A 88 -14.16 -4.28 7.22
C SER A 88 -14.93 -5.28 8.08
N THR A 89 -14.42 -6.49 8.15
CA THR A 89 -14.96 -7.55 9.01
C THR A 89 -14.21 -7.59 10.34
N ALA A 90 -14.75 -8.32 11.32
CA ALA A 90 -14.04 -8.61 12.56
C ALA A 90 -12.69 -9.29 12.30
N ARG A 91 -12.62 -10.17 11.29
CA ARG A 91 -11.38 -10.83 10.88
C ARG A 91 -10.39 -9.86 10.26
N GLY A 92 -10.86 -8.92 9.44
CA GLY A 92 -10.04 -7.86 8.86
C GLY A 92 -9.47 -6.93 9.94
N LEU A 93 -10.29 -6.53 10.90
CA LEU A 93 -9.84 -5.73 12.04
C LEU A 93 -8.81 -6.47 12.91
N ALA A 94 -9.01 -7.77 13.15
CA ALA A 94 -8.04 -8.59 13.87
C ALA A 94 -6.69 -8.69 13.12
N ALA A 95 -6.71 -8.83 11.80
CA ALA A 95 -5.50 -8.82 10.99
C ALA A 95 -4.75 -7.48 11.08
N LEU A 96 -5.48 -6.36 11.06
CA LEU A 96 -4.89 -5.04 11.24
C LEU A 96 -4.37 -4.81 12.66
N ALA A 97 -5.01 -5.35 13.68
CA ALA A 97 -4.50 -5.30 15.05
C ALA A 97 -3.13 -5.99 15.17
N VAL A 98 -2.97 -7.16 14.57
CA VAL A 98 -1.68 -7.87 14.49
C VAL A 98 -0.63 -7.04 13.76
N LEU A 99 -0.99 -6.40 12.66
CA LEU A 99 -0.08 -5.49 11.94
C LEU A 99 0.31 -4.29 12.80
N GLY A 100 -0.65 -3.70 13.52
CA GLY A 100 -0.40 -2.58 14.42
C GLY A 100 0.57 -2.95 15.55
N ASP A 101 0.37 -4.11 16.19
CA ASP A 101 1.26 -4.62 17.23
C ASP A 101 2.69 -4.86 16.70
N ARG A 102 2.79 -5.33 15.46
CA ARG A 102 4.08 -5.52 14.78
C ARG A 102 4.80 -4.18 14.56
N VAL A 103 4.09 -3.16 14.09
CA VAL A 103 4.65 -1.81 13.93
C VAL A 103 5.16 -1.27 15.25
N ILE A 104 4.38 -1.39 16.33
CA ILE A 104 4.75 -0.95 17.67
C ILE A 104 5.99 -1.70 18.16
N SER A 105 6.04 -3.02 17.97
CA SER A 105 7.17 -3.86 18.39
C SER A 105 8.46 -3.50 17.63
N CYS A 106 8.38 -3.29 16.32
CA CYS A 106 9.52 -2.88 15.51
C CYS A 106 10.00 -1.46 15.87
N GLU A 107 9.07 -0.55 16.15
CA GLU A 107 9.41 0.80 16.58
C GLU A 107 10.15 0.79 17.92
N ARG A 108 9.68 0.03 18.89
CA ARG A 108 10.35 -0.13 20.20
C ARG A 108 11.74 -0.73 20.05
N ALA A 109 11.91 -1.74 19.22
CA ALA A 109 13.21 -2.36 18.96
C ALA A 109 14.18 -1.36 18.31
N LEU A 110 13.69 -0.53 17.41
CA LEU A 110 14.48 0.51 16.75
C LEU A 110 14.91 1.61 17.73
N ALA A 111 14.02 2.02 18.64
CA ALA A 111 14.29 3.03 19.65
C ALA A 111 15.29 2.55 20.72
N SER A 112 15.37 1.25 20.97
CA SER A 112 16.21 0.67 22.04
C SER A 112 17.69 0.47 21.67
N GLY A 113 18.16 0.91 20.48
CA GLY A 113 19.60 1.07 20.30
C GLY A 113 20.29 0.41 19.11
N LYS A 114 19.64 0.13 18.02
CA LYS A 114 20.34 -0.03 16.73
C LYS A 114 19.96 1.12 15.82
N ALA A 115 20.78 2.18 15.86
CA ALA A 115 20.71 3.19 14.81
C ALA A 115 20.84 2.47 13.45
N PRO A 116 19.88 2.65 12.53
CA PRO A 116 20.02 2.08 11.20
C PRO A 116 21.27 2.64 10.56
N ALA A 117 22.03 1.80 9.89
CA ALA A 117 23.14 2.23 9.07
C ALA A 117 22.64 3.37 8.15
N GLN A 118 23.36 4.47 8.15
CA GLN A 118 22.95 5.65 7.37
C GLN A 118 22.70 5.23 5.92
N LEU A 119 21.47 5.38 5.47
CA LEU A 119 21.16 5.25 4.08
C LEU A 119 21.80 6.43 3.37
N GLN A 120 23.00 6.24 2.85
CA GLN A 120 23.64 7.20 1.96
C GLN A 120 22.87 7.16 0.63
N LEU A 121 21.81 7.93 0.58
CA LEU A 121 21.22 8.31 -0.70
C LEU A 121 22.18 9.32 -1.32
N SER A 122 23.22 8.80 -1.99
CA SER A 122 23.95 9.62 -2.95
C SER A 122 22.90 10.20 -3.90
N PRO A 123 22.94 11.51 -4.20
CA PRO A 123 22.08 12.05 -5.22
C PRO A 123 22.43 11.32 -6.52
N GLN A 124 21.60 10.37 -6.90
CA GLN A 124 21.77 9.69 -8.17
C GLN A 124 21.58 10.73 -9.25
N SER A 125 22.68 10.97 -9.96
CA SER A 125 22.66 11.70 -11.21
C SER A 125 21.51 11.17 -12.07
N ARG A 126 20.60 12.06 -12.44
CA ARG A 126 19.57 11.74 -13.43
C ARG A 126 20.28 11.10 -14.63
N PRO A 127 19.82 9.95 -15.12
CA PRO A 127 20.34 9.47 -16.39
C PRO A 127 20.04 10.56 -17.43
N SER A 128 21.09 11.14 -17.97
CA SER A 128 20.99 12.06 -19.08
C SER A 128 20.37 11.28 -20.23
N LEU A 129 19.17 11.65 -20.62
CA LEU A 129 18.62 11.26 -21.89
C LEU A 129 19.51 11.91 -22.96
N GLN A 130 20.53 11.19 -23.37
CA GLN A 130 21.26 11.54 -24.58
C GLN A 130 20.28 11.34 -25.74
N ALA A 131 19.82 12.46 -26.28
CA ALA A 131 19.17 12.48 -27.54
C ALA A 131 20.11 11.84 -28.58
N ASN A 132 19.68 10.70 -29.08
CA ASN A 132 20.35 10.06 -30.21
C ASN A 132 19.95 10.81 -31.48
N GLU A 133 20.70 11.86 -31.80
CA GLU A 133 20.64 12.46 -33.14
C GLU A 133 21.36 11.51 -34.07
N SER A 134 20.58 10.59 -34.62
CA SER A 134 21.05 9.85 -35.79
C SER A 134 21.09 10.79 -36.99
N THR A 135 22.25 11.21 -37.31
CA THR A 135 22.58 11.86 -38.58
C THR A 135 22.15 10.96 -39.73
N SER A 136 21.10 11.37 -40.39
CA SER A 136 20.78 10.88 -41.72
C SER A 136 21.83 11.40 -42.68
N ASN A 137 22.74 10.53 -43.07
CA ASN A 137 23.66 10.85 -44.16
C ASN A 137 23.00 10.48 -45.48
N SER A 138 22.48 11.49 -46.10
CA SER A 138 22.02 11.43 -47.49
C SER A 138 23.23 11.20 -48.41
N HIS A 139 23.30 10.04 -49.02
CA HIS A 139 24.19 9.83 -50.15
C HIS A 139 23.40 10.03 -51.44
N ALA A 140 23.55 11.21 -52.01
CA ALA A 140 23.15 11.44 -53.38
C ALA A 140 24.31 11.07 -54.28
N ALA A 141 24.08 10.18 -55.20
CA ALA A 141 24.87 10.03 -56.45
C ALA A 141 23.89 9.65 -57.56
#